data_19531ac1e2d7e6aed52bfb4a97170fa1
#
_entry.id   19531ac1e2d7e6aed52bfb4a97170fa1
#
_cell.length_a   1.000
_cell.length_b   1.000
_cell.length_c   1.000
_cell.angle_alpha   90.00
_cell.angle_beta   90.00
_cell.angle_gamma   90.00
#
_symmetry.space_group_name_H-M   'P 1'
#
loop_
_entity.id
_entity.type
_entity.pdbx_description
1 polymer ?
#
loop_
_entity_poly.entity_id
_entity_poly.type
_entity_poly.pdbx_seq_one_letter_code
_entity_poly.pdbx_strand_id
1 'polypeptide(L)'
;TEVGGVKIPAGSNLLLLLASGNRDETVFENGDQLDVTRANARNHLSLGFGIHYCLGQQLAKLEFGIAMKELGRRLPSLRLKLGQTPSFAHNTSFRVPTALHLEWDVS
;
A
#
# COMPACT_ATOMS: atom_id res chain seq x y z
N THR A 1 -5.46 25.34 13.23
CA THR A 1 -4.12 24.79 13.11
C THR A 1 -3.45 25.21 11.82
N GLU A 2 -2.17 24.95 11.67
CA GLU A 2 -1.39 25.20 10.45
C GLU A 2 -0.55 23.95 10.13
N VAL A 3 -0.50 23.58 8.85
CA VAL A 3 0.29 22.45 8.36
C VAL A 3 1.01 22.87 7.08
N GLY A 4 2.33 22.71 7.03
CA GLY A 4 3.14 23.08 5.86
C GLY A 4 2.98 24.54 5.41
N GLY A 5 2.80 25.47 6.34
CA GLY A 5 2.55 26.90 6.06
C GLY A 5 1.12 27.22 5.63
N VAL A 6 0.23 26.22 5.56
CA VAL A 6 -1.19 26.40 5.19
C VAL A 6 -2.06 26.43 6.45
N LYS A 7 -2.80 27.53 6.64
CA LYS A 7 -3.72 27.68 7.76
C LYS A 7 -5.01 26.89 7.52
N ILE A 8 -5.34 26.01 8.44
CA ILE A 8 -6.56 25.20 8.40
C ILE A 8 -7.55 25.75 9.43
N PRO A 9 -8.70 26.29 9.01
CA PRO A 9 -9.73 26.82 9.90
C PRO A 9 -10.30 25.75 10.84
N ALA A 10 -10.80 26.18 12.00
CA ALA A 10 -11.54 25.29 12.88
C ALA A 10 -12.81 24.75 12.19
N GLY A 11 -13.12 23.48 12.41
CA GLY A 11 -14.29 22.81 11.78
C GLY A 11 -14.08 22.33 10.35
N SER A 12 -12.87 22.49 9.76
CA SER A 12 -12.59 21.95 8.44
C SER A 12 -12.58 20.42 8.45
N ASN A 13 -13.16 19.80 7.42
CA ASN A 13 -13.01 18.38 7.17
C ASN A 13 -11.64 18.13 6.48
N LEU A 14 -10.92 17.12 6.95
CA LEU A 14 -9.62 16.74 6.40
C LEU A 14 -9.66 15.31 5.88
N LEU A 15 -9.11 15.10 4.69
CA LEU A 15 -8.87 13.77 4.13
C LEU A 15 -7.35 13.54 4.05
N LEU A 16 -6.86 12.58 4.81
CA LEU A 16 -5.44 12.20 4.83
C LEU A 16 -5.17 11.15 3.74
N LEU A 17 -4.44 11.54 2.70
CA LEU A 17 -4.09 10.66 1.58
C LEU A 17 -2.79 9.88 1.90
N LEU A 18 -2.91 8.82 2.71
CA LEU A 18 -1.75 8.02 3.17
C LEU A 18 -0.96 7.42 2.01
N ALA A 19 -1.65 7.03 0.92
CA ALA A 19 -0.99 6.50 -0.27
C ALA A 19 -0.13 7.54 -0.99
N SER A 20 -0.54 8.82 -0.97
CA SER A 20 0.26 9.94 -1.47
C SER A 20 1.47 10.18 -0.58
N GLY A 21 1.28 10.16 0.75
CA GLY A 21 2.39 10.30 1.70
C GLY A 21 3.45 9.20 1.55
N ASN A 22 3.06 7.97 1.18
CA ASN A 22 4.00 6.89 0.90
C ASN A 22 4.80 7.07 -0.41
N ARG A 23 4.46 8.07 -1.22
CA ARG A 23 5.13 8.42 -2.47
C ARG A 23 5.78 9.81 -2.43
N ASP A 24 5.80 10.43 -1.26
CA ASP A 24 6.42 11.73 -1.07
C ASP A 24 7.95 11.62 -1.29
N GLU A 25 8.44 12.22 -2.36
CA GLU A 25 9.85 12.15 -2.75
C GLU A 25 10.78 12.86 -1.78
N THR A 26 10.24 13.73 -0.93
CA THR A 26 11.02 14.35 0.16
C THR A 26 11.35 13.36 1.27
N VAL A 27 10.63 12.24 1.33
CA VAL A 27 10.81 11.16 2.31
C VAL A 27 11.30 9.86 1.65
N PHE A 28 10.71 9.51 0.50
CA PHE A 28 10.97 8.25 -0.20
C PHE A 28 11.53 8.53 -1.60
N GLU A 29 12.83 8.49 -1.75
CA GLU A 29 13.48 8.61 -3.05
C GLU A 29 12.88 7.61 -4.05
N ASN A 30 12.48 8.09 -5.26
CA ASN A 30 11.75 7.28 -6.26
C ASN A 30 10.50 6.59 -5.68
N GLY A 31 9.65 7.34 -4.96
CA GLY A 31 8.49 6.82 -4.20
C GLY A 31 7.48 6.03 -5.03
N ASP A 32 7.44 6.19 -6.35
CA ASP A 32 6.59 5.43 -7.28
C ASP A 32 7.13 4.04 -7.61
N GLN A 33 8.38 3.76 -7.29
CA GLN A 33 8.99 2.45 -7.54
C GLN A 33 8.88 1.55 -6.31
N LEU A 34 8.48 0.30 -6.53
CA LEU A 34 8.51 -0.72 -5.49
C LEU A 34 9.96 -1.13 -5.23
N ASP A 35 10.51 -0.74 -4.10
CA ASP A 35 11.82 -1.12 -3.62
C ASP A 35 11.72 -1.77 -2.24
N VAL A 36 11.86 -3.10 -2.20
CA VAL A 36 11.79 -3.90 -0.96
C VAL A 36 13.06 -3.77 -0.11
N THR A 37 14.13 -3.19 -0.66
CA THR A 37 15.42 -3.00 0.03
C THR A 37 15.58 -1.59 0.59
N ARG A 38 14.62 -0.72 0.37
CA ARG A 38 14.64 0.67 0.80
C ARG A 38 14.92 0.80 2.31
N ALA A 39 15.96 1.54 2.67
CA ALA A 39 16.41 1.67 4.05
C ALA A 39 15.33 2.22 5.00
N ASN A 40 14.51 3.15 4.52
CA ASN A 40 13.42 3.78 5.27
C ASN A 40 12.03 3.15 4.96
N ALA A 41 11.96 1.94 4.42
CA ALA A 41 10.70 1.26 4.11
C ALA A 41 9.73 1.20 5.30
N ARG A 42 10.24 1.15 6.53
CA ARG A 42 9.43 1.10 7.76
C ARG A 42 8.68 2.39 8.07
N ASN A 43 9.03 3.50 7.43
CA ASN A 43 8.40 4.81 7.63
C ASN A 43 7.07 4.95 6.88
N HIS A 44 6.63 3.91 6.18
CA HIS A 44 5.38 3.92 5.43
C HIS A 44 4.16 4.16 6.32
N LEU A 45 3.17 4.85 5.79
CA LEU A 45 1.91 5.19 6.47
C LEU A 45 0.76 4.22 6.15
N SER A 46 1.02 3.10 5.47
CA SER A 46 -0.02 2.16 4.99
C SER A 46 -0.89 1.57 6.11
N LEU A 47 -0.37 1.53 7.33
CA LEU A 47 -1.08 1.02 8.50
C LEU A 47 -1.46 2.14 9.49
N GLY A 48 -1.45 3.40 9.04
CA GLY A 48 -1.66 4.56 9.88
C GLY A 48 -0.45 4.96 10.71
N PHE A 49 -0.65 5.84 11.68
CA PHE A 49 0.41 6.37 12.53
C PHE A 49 -0.13 6.76 13.92
N GLY A 50 0.75 6.77 14.92
CA GLY A 50 0.45 7.22 16.28
C GLY A 50 -0.65 6.40 16.96
N ILE A 51 -1.56 7.04 17.66
CA ILE A 51 -2.66 6.39 18.40
C ILE A 51 -3.67 5.70 17.50
N HIS A 52 -3.69 6.02 16.21
CA HIS A 52 -4.54 5.40 15.18
C HIS A 52 -3.81 4.31 14.38
N TYR A 53 -2.64 3.88 14.81
CA TYR A 53 -1.94 2.76 14.17
C TYR A 53 -2.84 1.53 14.15
N CYS A 54 -2.91 0.83 13.01
CA CYS A 54 -3.84 -0.26 12.77
C CYS A 54 -3.76 -1.33 13.87
N LEU A 55 -4.86 -1.57 14.57
CA LEU A 55 -4.96 -2.59 15.62
C LEU A 55 -4.65 -4.00 15.09
N GLY A 56 -5.12 -4.30 13.86
CA GLY A 56 -4.93 -5.59 13.19
C GLY A 56 -3.58 -5.77 12.51
N GLN A 57 -2.64 -4.85 12.65
CA GLN A 57 -1.39 -4.86 11.89
C GLN A 57 -0.54 -6.12 12.05
N GLN A 58 -0.52 -6.71 13.24
CA GLN A 58 0.25 -7.94 13.49
C GLN A 58 -0.37 -9.12 12.75
N LEU A 59 -1.70 -9.24 12.80
CA LEU A 59 -2.43 -10.27 12.08
C LEU A 59 -2.26 -10.10 10.57
N ALA A 60 -2.44 -8.90 10.04
CA ALA A 60 -2.28 -8.62 8.61
C ALA A 60 -0.87 -8.95 8.10
N LYS A 61 0.17 -8.63 8.87
CA LYS A 61 1.56 -9.00 8.52
C LYS A 61 1.78 -10.52 8.54
N LEU A 62 1.20 -11.22 9.52
CA LEU A 62 1.28 -12.67 9.60
C LEU A 62 0.57 -13.34 8.43
N GLU A 63 -0.67 -12.95 8.16
CA GLU A 63 -1.47 -13.47 7.05
C GLU A 63 -0.78 -13.24 5.70
N PHE A 64 -0.32 -12.01 5.45
CA PHE A 64 0.40 -11.69 4.23
C PHE A 64 1.70 -12.50 4.09
N GLY A 65 2.47 -12.62 5.16
CA GLY A 65 3.71 -13.41 5.16
C GLY A 65 3.48 -14.88 4.84
N ILE A 66 2.45 -15.50 5.44
CA ILE A 66 2.06 -16.89 5.18
C ILE A 66 1.57 -17.03 3.73
N ALA A 67 0.68 -16.14 3.28
CA ALA A 67 0.12 -16.18 1.93
C ALA A 67 1.23 -16.09 0.86
N MET A 68 2.14 -15.12 1.00
CA MET A 68 3.24 -14.94 0.04
C MET A 68 4.19 -16.12 0.03
N LYS A 69 4.50 -16.70 1.20
CA LYS A 69 5.34 -17.90 1.32
C LYS A 69 4.69 -19.10 0.63
N GLU A 70 3.40 -19.34 0.86
CA GLU A 70 2.68 -20.47 0.27
C GLU A 70 2.48 -20.29 -1.24
N LEU A 71 2.17 -19.08 -1.71
CA LEU A 71 2.09 -18.78 -3.13
C LEU A 71 3.43 -19.02 -3.83
N GLY A 72 4.53 -18.49 -3.31
CA GLY A 72 5.86 -18.71 -3.89
C GLY A 72 6.30 -20.17 -3.89
N ARG A 73 5.90 -20.94 -2.87
CA ARG A 73 6.21 -22.38 -2.79
C ARG A 73 5.38 -23.22 -3.76
N ARG A 74 4.06 -22.91 -3.88
CA ARG A 74 3.13 -23.73 -4.68
C ARG A 74 3.09 -23.31 -6.14
N LEU A 75 3.33 -22.05 -6.42
CA LEU A 75 3.22 -21.45 -7.76
C LEU A 75 4.50 -20.66 -8.07
N PRO A 76 5.66 -21.32 -8.23
CA PRO A 76 6.95 -20.64 -8.38
C PRO A 76 7.05 -19.78 -9.65
N SER A 77 6.22 -20.08 -10.66
CA SER A 77 6.13 -19.32 -11.92
C SER A 77 4.99 -18.27 -11.93
N LEU A 78 4.40 -18.00 -10.77
CA LEU A 78 3.28 -17.04 -10.64
C LEU A 78 3.71 -15.65 -11.13
N ARG A 79 2.94 -15.09 -12.05
CA ARG A 79 3.18 -13.78 -12.64
C ARG A 79 1.88 -13.07 -12.97
N LEU A 80 1.96 -11.77 -13.15
CA LEU A 80 0.85 -10.97 -13.65
C LEU A 80 0.59 -11.34 -15.13
N LYS A 81 -0.68 -11.56 -15.48
CA LYS A 81 -1.07 -11.73 -16.87
C LYS A 81 -0.76 -10.44 -17.64
N LEU A 82 -0.05 -10.57 -18.75
CA LEU A 82 0.34 -9.43 -19.58
C LEU A 82 -0.88 -8.73 -20.20
N GLY A 83 -0.74 -7.42 -20.45
CA GLY A 83 -1.74 -6.62 -21.16
C GLY A 83 -2.99 -6.26 -20.34
N GLN A 84 -3.03 -6.57 -19.04
CA GLN A 84 -4.13 -6.14 -18.18
C GLN A 84 -3.95 -4.69 -17.72
N THR A 85 -5.04 -3.94 -17.70
CA THR A 85 -5.11 -2.63 -17.05
C THR A 85 -6.00 -2.77 -15.82
N PRO A 86 -5.44 -2.64 -14.60
CA PRO A 86 -6.25 -2.75 -13.39
C PRO A 86 -7.31 -1.66 -13.33
N SER A 87 -8.55 -2.04 -13.05
CA SER A 87 -9.60 -1.12 -12.63
C SER A 87 -9.72 -1.13 -11.10
N PHE A 88 -10.18 -0.04 -10.52
CA PHE A 88 -10.26 0.10 -9.08
C PHE A 88 -11.70 0.32 -8.64
N ALA A 89 -12.05 -0.21 -7.48
CA ALA A 89 -13.34 0.03 -6.86
C ALA A 89 -13.53 1.52 -6.53
N HIS A 90 -14.74 2.02 -6.73
CA HIS A 90 -15.10 3.39 -6.32
C HIS A 90 -15.22 3.43 -4.80
N ASN A 91 -14.14 3.80 -4.14
CA ASN A 91 -14.06 3.88 -2.69
C ASN A 91 -13.09 4.99 -2.30
N THR A 92 -13.48 5.82 -1.33
CA THR A 92 -12.66 6.94 -0.84
C THR A 92 -11.60 6.51 0.18
N SER A 93 -11.80 5.36 0.83
CA SER A 93 -10.94 4.88 1.92
C SER A 93 -9.90 3.85 1.45
N PHE A 94 -10.24 3.04 0.46
CA PHE A 94 -9.38 1.97 -0.02
C PHE A 94 -9.22 2.01 -1.54
N ARG A 95 -7.99 1.99 -2.02
CA ARG A 95 -7.69 1.82 -3.44
C ARG A 95 -7.41 0.34 -3.71
N VAL A 96 -8.47 -0.41 -3.98
CA VAL A 96 -8.40 -1.86 -4.21
C VAL A 96 -8.69 -2.15 -5.67
N PRO A 97 -7.85 -2.92 -6.39
CA PRO A 97 -8.17 -3.38 -7.73
C PRO A 97 -9.39 -4.31 -7.68
N THR A 98 -10.29 -4.17 -8.66
CA THR A 98 -11.50 -5.02 -8.77
C THR A 98 -11.16 -6.44 -9.17
N ALA A 99 -10.05 -6.61 -9.90
CA ALA A 99 -9.50 -7.91 -10.27
C ALA A 99 -7.99 -7.79 -10.49
N LEU A 100 -7.28 -8.87 -10.22
CA LEU A 100 -5.87 -9.04 -10.55
C LEU A 100 -5.73 -10.40 -11.22
N HIS A 101 -5.51 -10.39 -12.54
CA HIS A 101 -5.37 -11.63 -13.30
C HIS A 101 -3.94 -12.14 -13.22
N LEU A 102 -3.81 -13.37 -12.77
CA LEU A 102 -2.53 -14.06 -12.61
C LEU A 102 -2.47 -15.27 -13.53
N GLU A 103 -1.27 -15.65 -13.89
CA GLU A 103 -1.00 -16.90 -14.64
C GLU A 103 0.23 -17.59 -14.04
N TRP A 104 0.28 -18.89 -14.22
CA TRP A 104 1.40 -19.73 -13.80
C TRP A 104 1.50 -20.93 -14.72
N ASP A 105 2.67 -21.57 -14.75
CA ASP A 105 2.89 -22.76 -15.54
C ASP A 105 2.35 -23.98 -14.77
N VAL A 106 1.61 -24.83 -15.47
CA VAL A 106 1.09 -26.09 -14.91
C VAL A 106 2.11 -27.16 -15.24
N SER A 107 2.75 -27.71 -14.23
CA SER A 107 3.67 -28.87 -14.35
C SER A 107 2.90 -30.17 -14.32
#